data_55f3cf349fa3d6a01d2577cdb7af93d7
#
_entry.id   55f3cf349fa3d6a01d2577cdb7af93d7
#
_cell.length_a   1.000
_cell.length_b   1.000
_cell.length_c   1.000
_cell.angle_alpha   90.00
_cell.angle_beta   90.00
_cell.angle_gamma   90.00
#
_symmetry.space_group_name_H-M   'P 1'
#
loop_
_entity.id
_entity.type
_entity.pdbx_description
1 polymer ?
#
loop_
_entity_poly.entity_id
_entity_poly.type
_entity_poly.pdbx_seq_one_letter_code
_entity_poly.pdbx_strand_id
1 'polypeptide(L)'
;MSDQIKHAQVKWIENHKFAGTSNSGKSIIMDASADMGGGSAVTPGELVFLALGGCTGIDVVSILNKMRVPFRDLKIDIEGEPVETHPKTYKWIKITYRIFGAADKDKASQAVALSQDKYCSVSAIIKPSTNLTHEIVFED
;
A
#
# COMPACT_ATOMS: atom_id res chain seq x y z
N MET A 1 -3.58 4.21 -27.80
CA MET A 1 -3.78 2.96 -27.03
C MET A 1 -2.51 2.46 -26.40
N SER A 2 -1.36 2.57 -27.07
CA SER A 2 -0.09 2.15 -26.49
C SER A 2 0.29 2.96 -25.24
N ASP A 3 -0.13 4.22 -25.15
CA ASP A 3 0.11 5.06 -23.99
C ASP A 3 -0.66 4.64 -22.73
N GLN A 4 -1.67 3.77 -22.87
CA GLN A 4 -2.42 3.20 -21.77
C GLN A 4 -1.77 1.93 -21.20
N ILE A 5 -0.86 1.35 -21.95
CA ILE A 5 -0.12 0.17 -21.50
C ILE A 5 0.98 0.64 -20.54
N LYS A 6 1.03 0.04 -19.36
CA LYS A 6 2.03 0.37 -18.36
C LYS A 6 3.22 -0.55 -18.47
N HIS A 7 4.39 -0.02 -18.26
CA HIS A 7 5.66 -0.75 -18.36
C HIS A 7 6.45 -0.59 -17.08
N ALA A 8 7.24 -1.61 -16.78
CA ALA A 8 8.24 -1.56 -15.73
C ALA A 8 9.42 -2.42 -16.16
N GLN A 9 10.61 -2.07 -15.70
CA GLN A 9 11.80 -2.87 -15.93
C GLN A 9 12.46 -3.16 -14.59
N VAL A 10 12.85 -4.41 -14.38
CA VAL A 10 13.56 -4.81 -13.17
C VAL A 10 14.89 -5.40 -13.62
N LYS A 11 15.98 -4.76 -13.21
CA LYS A 11 17.32 -5.12 -13.64
C LYS A 11 18.15 -5.62 -12.47
N TRP A 12 18.81 -6.75 -12.65
CA TRP A 12 19.73 -7.31 -11.67
C TRP A 12 20.97 -6.43 -11.53
N ILE A 13 21.37 -6.18 -10.28
CA ILE A 13 22.59 -5.41 -9.97
C ILE A 13 23.70 -6.36 -9.54
N GLU A 14 23.50 -7.05 -8.45
CA GLU A 14 24.45 -8.04 -7.90
C GLU A 14 23.72 -8.90 -6.87
N ASN A 15 24.22 -10.08 -6.60
CA ASN A 15 23.64 -11.03 -5.64
C ASN A 15 22.12 -11.17 -5.85
N HIS A 16 21.28 -10.73 -4.91
CA HIS A 16 19.83 -10.74 -5.03
C HIS A 16 19.24 -9.34 -5.19
N LYS A 17 20.08 -8.35 -5.47
CA LYS A 17 19.70 -6.94 -5.52
C LYS A 17 19.25 -6.56 -6.93
N PHE A 18 18.14 -5.86 -7.02
CA PHE A 18 17.55 -5.41 -8.27
C PHE A 18 17.17 -3.94 -8.21
N ALA A 19 17.25 -3.28 -9.35
CA ALA A 19 16.73 -1.94 -9.53
C ALA A 19 15.46 -2.03 -10.38
N GLY A 20 14.35 -1.53 -9.85
CA GLY A 20 13.10 -1.45 -10.57
C GLY A 20 12.86 -0.03 -11.06
N THR A 21 12.45 0.12 -12.31
CA THR A 21 12.10 1.43 -12.89
C THR A 21 10.68 1.38 -13.38
N SER A 22 9.86 2.30 -12.88
CA SER A 22 8.45 2.37 -13.20
C SER A 22 8.19 3.04 -14.54
N ASN A 23 6.94 2.94 -14.99
CA ASN A 23 6.48 3.60 -16.22
C ASN A 23 6.73 5.10 -16.21
N SER A 24 6.74 5.73 -15.03
CA SER A 24 7.00 7.16 -14.89
C SER A 24 8.49 7.52 -14.83
N GLY A 25 9.38 6.54 -14.97
CA GLY A 25 10.83 6.74 -14.93
C GLY A 25 11.43 6.82 -13.52
N LYS A 26 10.64 6.54 -12.48
CA LYS A 26 11.11 6.53 -11.09
C LYS A 26 11.63 5.15 -10.74
N SER A 27 12.66 5.09 -9.91
CA SER A 27 13.34 3.84 -9.59
C SER A 27 13.36 3.57 -8.09
N ILE A 28 13.43 2.27 -7.76
CA ILE A 28 13.57 1.78 -6.40
C ILE A 28 14.53 0.60 -6.40
N ILE A 29 15.26 0.44 -5.31
CA ILE A 29 16.13 -0.72 -5.10
C ILE A 29 15.40 -1.75 -4.25
N MET A 30 15.52 -3.02 -4.64
CA MET A 30 14.96 -4.16 -3.92
C MET A 30 16.07 -5.15 -3.61
N ASP A 31 15.91 -5.89 -2.52
CA ASP A 31 16.84 -6.94 -2.14
C ASP A 31 16.09 -8.12 -1.55
N ALA A 32 16.76 -9.24 -1.41
CA ALA A 32 16.23 -10.36 -0.63
C ALA A 32 16.29 -10.01 0.86
N SER A 33 15.58 -10.77 1.68
CA SER A 33 15.63 -10.62 3.14
C SER A 33 17.02 -10.94 3.68
N ALA A 34 17.31 -10.47 4.90
CA ALA A 34 18.61 -10.65 5.52
C ALA A 34 18.97 -12.13 5.69
N ASP A 35 18.00 -12.98 6.00
CA ASP A 35 18.21 -14.42 6.17
C ASP A 35 18.58 -15.12 4.84
N MET A 36 18.33 -14.50 3.71
CA MET A 36 18.73 -14.99 2.39
C MET A 36 20.04 -14.35 1.90
N GLY A 37 20.71 -13.60 2.77
CA GLY A 37 21.96 -12.91 2.41
C GLY A 37 21.79 -11.50 1.88
N GLY A 38 20.57 -10.97 1.90
CA GLY A 38 20.27 -9.60 1.50
C GLY A 38 20.21 -8.65 2.68
N GLY A 39 19.16 -7.87 2.75
CA GLY A 39 18.90 -6.94 3.86
C GLY A 39 19.33 -5.51 3.60
N SER A 40 19.77 -5.17 2.40
CA SER A 40 20.24 -3.81 2.08
C SER A 40 19.12 -2.89 1.58
N ALA A 41 17.95 -3.43 1.28
CA ALA A 41 16.83 -2.66 0.75
C ALA A 41 15.52 -3.38 1.04
N VAL A 42 14.39 -2.74 0.72
CA VAL A 42 13.06 -3.37 0.87
C VAL A 42 12.97 -4.61 0.02
N THR A 43 12.23 -5.60 0.51
CA THR A 43 11.96 -6.81 -0.27
C THR A 43 10.76 -6.58 -1.19
N PRO A 44 10.64 -7.36 -2.27
CA PRO A 44 9.45 -7.28 -3.14
C PRO A 44 8.15 -7.50 -2.38
N GLY A 45 8.13 -8.43 -1.42
CA GLY A 45 6.93 -8.66 -0.60
C GLY A 45 6.55 -7.46 0.25
N GLU A 46 7.54 -6.79 0.84
CA GLU A 46 7.31 -5.56 1.61
C GLU A 46 6.73 -4.45 0.74
N LEU A 47 7.12 -4.39 -0.53
CA LEU A 47 6.60 -3.38 -1.46
C LEU A 47 5.10 -3.54 -1.70
N VAL A 48 4.55 -4.75 -1.61
CA VAL A 48 3.11 -4.97 -1.73
C VAL A 48 2.37 -4.21 -0.62
N PHE A 49 2.88 -4.28 0.61
CA PHE A 49 2.28 -3.55 1.75
C PHE A 49 2.44 -2.04 1.56
N LEU A 50 3.61 -1.60 1.13
CA LEU A 50 3.85 -0.17 0.90
C LEU A 50 2.97 0.36 -0.23
N ALA A 51 2.79 -0.41 -1.29
CA ALA A 51 1.91 -0.05 -2.39
C ALA A 51 0.46 0.06 -1.92
N LEU A 52 0.00 -0.88 -1.10
CA LEU A 52 -1.35 -0.86 -0.55
C LEU A 52 -1.57 0.39 0.29
N GLY A 53 -0.65 0.67 1.23
CA GLY A 53 -0.76 1.84 2.10
C GLY A 53 -0.70 3.16 1.33
N GLY A 54 0.21 3.25 0.37
CA GLY A 54 0.34 4.46 -0.44
C GLY A 54 -0.86 4.71 -1.33
N CYS A 55 -1.39 3.66 -1.95
CA CYS A 55 -2.55 3.77 -2.83
C CYS A 55 -3.78 4.25 -2.08
N THR A 56 -4.14 3.59 -0.98
CA THR A 56 -5.30 4.00 -0.19
C THR A 56 -5.06 5.35 0.50
N GLY A 57 -3.82 5.63 0.92
CA GLY A 57 -3.47 6.91 1.55
C GLY A 57 -3.68 8.09 0.62
N ILE A 58 -3.26 7.97 -0.62
CA ILE A 58 -3.47 8.99 -1.65
C ILE A 58 -4.97 9.24 -1.84
N ASP A 59 -5.76 8.18 -1.92
CA ASP A 59 -7.22 8.30 -2.05
C ASP A 59 -7.83 9.05 -0.89
N VAL A 60 -7.49 8.65 0.34
CA VAL A 60 -8.07 9.25 1.55
C VAL A 60 -7.75 10.74 1.64
N VAL A 61 -6.50 11.12 1.40
CA VAL A 61 -6.11 12.53 1.39
C VAL A 61 -6.86 13.30 0.31
N SER A 62 -6.93 12.75 -0.90
CA SER A 62 -7.65 13.40 -2.00
C SER A 62 -9.13 13.61 -1.68
N ILE A 63 -9.78 12.59 -1.12
CA ILE A 63 -11.20 12.66 -0.80
C ILE A 63 -11.46 13.62 0.35
N LEU A 64 -10.63 13.58 1.41
CA LEU A 64 -10.75 14.53 2.53
C LEU A 64 -10.60 15.97 2.05
N ASN A 65 -9.67 16.22 1.14
CA ASN A 65 -9.49 17.55 0.57
C ASN A 65 -10.73 17.99 -0.22
N LYS A 66 -11.30 17.11 -1.02
CA LYS A 66 -12.54 17.39 -1.78
C LYS A 66 -13.73 17.64 -0.87
N MET A 67 -13.83 16.91 0.21
CA MET A 67 -14.88 17.07 1.22
C MET A 67 -14.63 18.26 2.13
N ARG A 68 -13.47 18.91 2.03
CA ARG A 68 -13.06 20.04 2.87
C ARG A 68 -13.02 19.65 4.35
N VAL A 69 -12.48 18.49 4.66
CA VAL A 69 -12.29 18.01 6.02
C VAL A 69 -10.82 18.23 6.41
N PRO A 70 -10.53 19.20 7.27
CA PRO A 70 -9.17 19.38 7.77
C PRO A 70 -8.75 18.22 8.67
N PHE A 71 -7.50 17.87 8.60
CA PHE A 71 -6.88 16.90 9.51
C PHE A 71 -5.41 17.29 9.67
N ARG A 72 -4.79 16.85 10.78
CA ARG A 72 -3.42 17.23 11.10
C ARG A 72 -2.39 16.24 10.56
N ASP A 73 -2.70 14.96 10.63
CA ASP A 73 -1.77 13.92 10.21
C ASP A 73 -2.54 12.65 9.87
N LEU A 74 -1.91 11.79 9.09
CA LEU A 74 -2.47 10.50 8.69
C LEU A 74 -1.35 9.47 8.67
N LYS A 75 -1.53 8.38 9.41
CA LYS A 75 -0.65 7.23 9.37
C LYS A 75 -1.47 6.01 8.99
N ILE A 76 -0.88 5.15 8.17
CA ILE A 76 -1.54 3.93 7.73
C ILE A 76 -0.62 2.77 8.07
N ASP A 77 -1.08 1.93 8.99
CA ASP A 77 -0.37 0.73 9.40
C ASP A 77 -0.97 -0.46 8.70
N ILE A 78 -0.11 -1.34 8.21
CA ILE A 78 -0.54 -2.53 7.49
C ILE A 78 0.14 -3.74 8.13
N GLU A 79 -0.67 -4.72 8.47
CA GLU A 79 -0.17 -5.98 9.00
C GLU A 79 -0.86 -7.15 8.32
N GLY A 80 -0.21 -8.29 8.28
CA GLY A 80 -0.77 -9.46 7.66
C GLY A 80 -0.06 -10.72 8.11
N GLU A 81 -0.77 -11.84 8.04
CA GLU A 81 -0.23 -13.15 8.38
C GLU A 81 -0.01 -13.96 7.10
N PRO A 82 1.24 -14.33 6.79
CA PRO A 82 1.50 -15.15 5.61
C PRO A 82 1.01 -16.58 5.81
N VAL A 83 0.67 -17.25 4.71
CA VAL A 83 0.40 -18.68 4.72
C VAL A 83 1.72 -19.45 4.93
N GLU A 84 1.63 -20.70 5.39
CA GLU A 84 2.82 -21.46 5.76
C GLU A 84 3.57 -22.08 4.56
N THR A 85 2.89 -22.34 3.46
CA THR A 85 3.47 -23.01 2.30
C THR A 85 3.62 -22.05 1.11
N HIS A 86 4.59 -22.34 0.25
CA HIS A 86 4.76 -21.54 -0.99
C HIS A 86 3.64 -21.85 -2.00
N PRO A 87 3.19 -20.86 -2.78
CA PRO A 87 3.61 -19.46 -2.70
C PRO A 87 3.04 -18.78 -1.46
N LYS A 88 3.88 -17.99 -0.79
CA LYS A 88 3.49 -17.37 0.49
C LYS A 88 2.65 -16.11 0.28
N THR A 89 1.40 -16.32 0.02
CA THR A 89 0.40 -15.26 0.05
C THR A 89 0.00 -14.97 1.49
N TYR A 90 -1.02 -14.18 1.72
CA TYR A 90 -1.44 -13.81 3.08
C TYR A 90 -2.82 -14.38 3.39
N LYS A 91 -2.96 -14.95 4.57
CA LYS A 91 -4.27 -15.40 5.10
C LYS A 91 -5.19 -14.20 5.25
N TRP A 92 -4.65 -13.13 5.82
CA TRP A 92 -5.36 -11.87 6.01
C TRP A 92 -4.38 -10.72 5.98
N ILE A 93 -4.88 -9.55 5.60
CA ILE A 93 -4.17 -8.27 5.71
C ILE A 93 -5.14 -7.29 6.34
N LYS A 94 -4.66 -6.50 7.30
CA LYS A 94 -5.44 -5.48 7.97
C LYS A 94 -4.79 -4.11 7.80
N ILE A 95 -5.60 -3.15 7.41
CA ILE A 95 -5.18 -1.75 7.27
C ILE A 95 -5.74 -0.98 8.47
N THR A 96 -4.89 -0.26 9.19
CA THR A 96 -5.32 0.64 10.26
C THR A 96 -5.02 2.07 9.84
N TYR A 97 -6.06 2.88 9.70
CA TYR A 97 -5.95 4.30 9.39
C TYR A 97 -5.93 5.08 10.69
N ARG A 98 -4.82 5.74 11.00
CA ARG A 98 -4.72 6.64 12.16
C ARG A 98 -4.86 8.05 11.66
N ILE A 99 -5.99 8.67 11.96
CA ILE A 99 -6.31 10.03 11.48
C ILE A 99 -6.26 10.96 12.68
N PHE A 100 -5.36 11.95 12.62
CA PHE A 100 -5.09 12.87 13.70
C PHE A 100 -5.78 14.20 13.43
N GLY A 101 -6.54 14.67 14.40
CA GLY A 101 -7.15 16.00 14.32
C GLY A 101 -8.19 16.17 13.23
N ALA A 102 -8.92 15.10 12.88
CA ALA A 102 -9.98 15.20 11.87
C ALA A 102 -11.14 16.03 12.37
N ALA A 103 -11.52 17.07 11.61
CA ALA A 103 -12.61 17.96 11.97
C ALA A 103 -13.98 17.29 11.85
N ASP A 104 -14.13 16.31 10.96
CA ASP A 104 -15.38 15.60 10.73
C ASP A 104 -15.10 14.11 10.58
N LYS A 105 -15.33 13.37 11.67
CA LYS A 105 -15.04 11.93 11.72
C LYS A 105 -15.94 11.11 10.79
N ASP A 106 -17.20 11.53 10.64
CA ASP A 106 -18.12 10.80 9.74
C ASP A 106 -17.69 10.91 8.30
N LYS A 107 -17.32 12.09 7.86
CA LYS A 107 -16.81 12.28 6.51
C LYS A 107 -15.48 11.58 6.30
N ALA A 108 -14.62 11.57 7.31
CA ALA A 108 -13.35 10.84 7.24
C ALA A 108 -13.59 9.33 7.08
N SER A 109 -14.57 8.78 7.80
CA SER A 109 -14.95 7.38 7.66
C SER A 109 -15.50 7.08 6.26
N GLN A 110 -16.27 7.99 5.67
CA GLN A 110 -16.74 7.86 4.30
C GLN A 110 -15.58 7.88 3.30
N ALA A 111 -14.59 8.72 3.53
CA ALA A 111 -13.41 8.77 2.65
C ALA A 111 -12.66 7.44 2.63
N VAL A 112 -12.47 6.83 3.79
CA VAL A 112 -11.84 5.51 3.90
C VAL A 112 -12.67 4.44 3.19
N ALA A 113 -13.99 4.43 3.42
CA ALA A 113 -14.87 3.47 2.78
C ALA A 113 -14.84 3.61 1.25
N LEU A 114 -14.84 4.82 0.73
CA LEU A 114 -14.76 5.06 -0.72
C LEU A 114 -13.44 4.54 -1.30
N SER A 115 -12.33 4.74 -0.60
CA SER A 115 -11.05 4.22 -1.05
C SER A 115 -11.09 2.69 -1.15
N GLN A 116 -11.55 2.02 -0.11
CA GLN A 116 -11.55 0.55 -0.05
C GLN A 116 -12.56 -0.07 -1.00
N ASP A 117 -13.73 0.54 -1.15
CA ASP A 117 -14.81 -0.07 -1.93
C ASP A 117 -14.78 0.32 -3.41
N LYS A 118 -14.14 1.44 -3.75
CA LYS A 118 -14.25 1.97 -5.11
C LYS A 118 -12.93 2.37 -5.75
N TYR A 119 -12.01 3.00 -5.03
CA TYR A 119 -10.90 3.69 -5.69
C TYR A 119 -9.55 3.02 -5.56
N CYS A 120 -9.26 2.28 -4.49
CA CYS A 120 -7.93 1.71 -4.30
C CYS A 120 -7.70 0.51 -5.21
N SER A 121 -6.95 0.74 -6.29
CA SER A 121 -6.64 -0.30 -7.28
C SER A 121 -5.81 -1.44 -6.68
N VAL A 122 -4.90 -1.13 -5.77
CA VAL A 122 -4.06 -2.15 -5.14
C VAL A 122 -4.91 -3.05 -4.23
N SER A 123 -5.86 -2.47 -3.47
CA SER A 123 -6.82 -3.27 -2.69
C SER A 123 -7.60 -4.22 -3.58
N ALA A 124 -8.05 -3.74 -4.74
CA ALA A 124 -8.80 -4.56 -5.69
C ALA A 124 -7.97 -5.72 -6.25
N ILE A 125 -6.67 -5.52 -6.42
CA ILE A 125 -5.77 -6.58 -6.87
C ILE A 125 -5.57 -7.62 -5.77
N ILE A 126 -5.48 -7.19 -4.52
CA ILE A 126 -5.18 -8.06 -3.37
C ILE A 126 -6.41 -8.86 -2.92
N LYS A 127 -7.58 -8.25 -2.89
CA LYS A 127 -8.82 -8.84 -2.34
C LYS A 127 -9.13 -10.27 -2.82
N PRO A 128 -8.95 -10.61 -4.11
CA PRO A 128 -9.30 -11.96 -4.56
C PRO A 128 -8.51 -13.10 -3.90
N SER A 129 -7.30 -12.81 -3.40
CA SER A 129 -6.43 -13.82 -2.81
C SER A 129 -6.29 -13.73 -1.29
N THR A 130 -6.82 -12.67 -0.68
CA THR A 130 -6.53 -12.37 0.73
C THR A 130 -7.76 -11.75 1.40
N ASN A 131 -8.02 -12.15 2.63
CA ASN A 131 -9.04 -11.50 3.45
C ASN A 131 -8.51 -10.13 3.90
N LEU A 132 -8.95 -9.07 3.22
CA LEU A 132 -8.50 -7.70 3.47
C LEU A 132 -9.54 -6.97 4.31
N THR A 133 -9.13 -6.49 5.48
CA THR A 133 -9.99 -5.73 6.40
C THR A 133 -9.34 -4.40 6.77
N HIS A 134 -10.12 -3.51 7.35
CA HIS A 134 -9.58 -2.24 7.82
C HIS A 134 -10.32 -1.73 9.05
N GLU A 135 -9.67 -0.83 9.76
CA GLU A 135 -10.29 -0.06 10.85
C GLU A 135 -9.72 1.36 10.86
N ILE A 136 -10.41 2.25 11.55
CA ILE A 136 -10.02 3.65 11.67
C ILE A 136 -9.85 3.97 13.15
N VAL A 137 -8.72 4.59 13.48
CA VAL A 137 -8.45 5.11 14.82
C VAL A 137 -8.34 6.63 14.70
N PHE A 138 -9.24 7.34 15.37
CA PHE A 138 -9.19 8.80 15.42
C PHE A 138 -8.40 9.24 16.63
N GLU A 139 -7.44 10.13 16.41
CA GLU A 139 -6.60 10.67 17.48
C GLU A 139 -6.61 12.20 17.39
N ASP A 140 -6.39 12.84 18.52
CA ASP A 140 -6.43 14.32 18.62
C ASP A 140 -5.14 14.99 18.15
#